data_a744c69b7dbd1d404cf1d03c73bc4c82
#
_entry.id   a744c69b7dbd1d404cf1d03c73bc4c82
#
_cell.length_a   1.000
_cell.length_b   1.000
_cell.length_c   1.000
_cell.angle_alpha   90.00
_cell.angle_beta   90.00
_cell.angle_gamma   90.00
#
_symmetry.space_group_name_H-M   'P 1'
#
loop_
_entity.id
_entity.type
_entity.pdbx_description
1 polymer ?
#
loop_
_entity_poly.entity_id
_entity_poly.type
_entity_poly.pdbx_seq_one_letter_code
_entity_poly.pdbx_strand_id
1 'polypeptide(L)'
;YGGVVPELASRDHIRKTAPLIKAALEEANLTADQIDGIAYTSGPGLVGALLVGATIARSLAYAWNVPAIGVHHMEGHLLAPMLDENRPHFPFIALLVSGGHTQLVRVDGVGKYEVIGESIDDAAGEAFDKTAKLLGLDYPGGAALSRLAEKGSPDRFVFPRPMTDRPGLDFSFSGLKTSAANTINQAIKQEGELTEQTKADIAFAFQDSVVDTRRKIGRA
;
A
#
# COMPACT_ATOMS: atom_id res chain seq x y z
N TYR A 1 3.25 -16.95 -7.99
CA TYR A 1 3.26 -16.23 -9.27
C TYR A 1 4.31 -15.10 -9.30
N GLY A 2 4.82 -14.64 -8.17
CA GLY A 2 5.84 -13.59 -8.11
C GLY A 2 5.36 -12.19 -8.53
N GLY A 3 4.06 -11.96 -8.56
CA GLY A 3 3.43 -10.68 -8.90
C GLY A 3 1.93 -10.82 -9.14
N VAL A 4 1.31 -9.77 -9.66
CA VAL A 4 -0.11 -9.75 -9.97
C VAL A 4 -0.43 -10.60 -11.20
N VAL A 5 -1.59 -11.28 -11.18
CA VAL A 5 -2.10 -12.14 -12.27
C VAL A 5 -3.53 -11.70 -12.63
N PRO A 6 -3.70 -10.55 -13.31
CA PRO A 6 -4.99 -9.85 -13.43
C PRO A 6 -6.10 -10.71 -14.01
N GLU A 7 -5.82 -11.50 -15.05
CA GLU A 7 -6.83 -12.33 -15.70
C GLU A 7 -7.28 -13.48 -14.80
N LEU A 8 -6.34 -14.20 -14.17
CA LEU A 8 -6.66 -15.29 -13.25
C LEU A 8 -7.45 -14.78 -12.06
N ALA A 9 -7.05 -13.63 -11.50
CA ALA A 9 -7.76 -12.98 -10.40
C ALA A 9 -9.20 -12.63 -10.79
N SER A 10 -9.41 -12.02 -11.95
CA SER A 10 -10.75 -11.66 -12.43
C SER A 10 -11.66 -12.87 -12.60
N ARG A 11 -11.15 -13.96 -13.18
CA ARG A 11 -11.90 -15.23 -13.32
C ARG A 11 -12.26 -15.85 -11.96
N ASP A 12 -11.35 -15.77 -11.00
CA ASP A 12 -11.59 -16.29 -9.66
C ASP A 12 -12.62 -15.42 -8.91
N HIS A 13 -12.57 -14.10 -9.06
CA HIS A 13 -13.57 -13.18 -8.52
C HIS A 13 -14.99 -13.48 -9.02
N ILE A 14 -15.16 -13.74 -10.33
CA ILE A 14 -16.49 -14.12 -10.87
C ILE A 14 -17.05 -15.34 -10.12
N ARG A 15 -16.22 -16.34 -9.87
CA ARG A 15 -16.65 -17.58 -9.21
C ARG A 15 -16.93 -17.41 -7.72
N LYS A 16 -16.14 -16.55 -7.04
CA LYS A 16 -16.17 -16.44 -5.57
C LYS A 16 -17.12 -15.37 -5.05
N THR A 17 -17.41 -14.32 -5.81
CA THR A 17 -18.14 -13.16 -5.29
C THR A 17 -19.57 -13.50 -4.87
N ALA A 18 -20.33 -14.24 -5.69
CA ALA A 18 -21.70 -14.60 -5.33
C ALA A 18 -21.79 -15.52 -4.09
N PRO A 19 -20.97 -16.60 -3.97
CA PRO A 19 -20.90 -17.38 -2.73
C PRO A 19 -20.51 -16.56 -1.50
N LEU A 20 -19.56 -15.62 -1.64
CA LEU A 20 -19.14 -14.76 -0.54
C LEU A 20 -20.23 -13.79 -0.09
N ILE A 21 -20.99 -13.22 -1.02
CA ILE A 21 -22.14 -12.36 -0.71
C ILE A 21 -23.19 -13.15 0.07
N LYS A 22 -23.49 -14.37 -0.37
CA LYS A 22 -24.44 -15.27 0.33
C LYS A 22 -23.96 -15.56 1.75
N ALA A 23 -22.71 -15.95 1.92
CA ALA A 23 -22.12 -16.21 3.24
C ALA A 23 -22.15 -14.97 4.15
N ALA A 24 -21.85 -13.79 3.62
CA ALA A 24 -21.89 -12.53 4.38
C ALA A 24 -23.31 -12.18 4.87
N LEU A 25 -24.34 -12.40 4.04
CA LEU A 25 -25.73 -12.21 4.43
C LEU A 25 -26.16 -13.21 5.51
N GLU A 26 -25.78 -14.48 5.36
CA GLU A 26 -26.05 -15.54 6.34
C GLU A 26 -25.37 -15.22 7.69
N GLU A 27 -24.11 -14.82 7.69
CA GLU A 27 -23.35 -14.43 8.90
C GLU A 27 -23.96 -13.21 9.60
N ALA A 28 -24.41 -12.23 8.84
CA ALA A 28 -25.10 -11.04 9.35
C ALA A 28 -26.54 -11.30 9.79
N ASN A 29 -27.10 -12.48 9.52
CA ASN A 29 -28.53 -12.80 9.69
C ASN A 29 -29.44 -11.81 8.95
N LEU A 30 -29.05 -11.40 7.74
CA LEU A 30 -29.81 -10.50 6.88
C LEU A 30 -30.28 -11.21 5.61
N THR A 31 -31.39 -10.72 5.09
CA THR A 31 -31.95 -11.08 3.81
C THR A 31 -31.82 -9.94 2.80
N ALA A 32 -31.96 -10.22 1.51
CA ALA A 32 -31.76 -9.23 0.45
C ALA A 32 -32.70 -8.01 0.56
N ASP A 33 -33.92 -8.20 1.09
CA ASP A 33 -34.92 -7.17 1.31
C ASP A 33 -34.59 -6.22 2.48
N GLN A 34 -33.59 -6.56 3.30
CA GLN A 34 -33.08 -5.73 4.40
C GLN A 34 -31.86 -4.90 3.99
N ILE A 35 -31.44 -4.98 2.74
CA ILE A 35 -30.29 -4.23 2.22
C ILE A 35 -30.79 -2.92 1.60
N ASP A 36 -30.28 -1.81 2.11
CA ASP A 36 -30.65 -0.44 1.68
C ASP A 36 -29.82 0.10 0.52
N GLY A 37 -28.66 -0.50 0.24
CA GLY A 37 -27.76 -0.05 -0.83
C GLY A 37 -26.54 -0.93 -0.99
N ILE A 38 -25.85 -0.78 -2.11
CA ILE A 38 -24.64 -1.54 -2.43
C ILE A 38 -23.50 -0.59 -2.76
N ALA A 39 -22.41 -0.68 -2.01
CA ALA A 39 -21.16 0.01 -2.31
C ALA A 39 -20.18 -0.92 -3.02
N TYR A 40 -19.48 -0.41 -4.03
CA TYR A 40 -18.45 -1.16 -4.75
C TYR A 40 -17.25 -0.27 -5.10
N THR A 41 -16.07 -0.87 -5.24
CA THR A 41 -14.87 -0.14 -5.67
C THR A 41 -15.00 0.25 -7.14
N SER A 42 -15.02 1.57 -7.42
CA SER A 42 -15.12 2.11 -8.79
C SER A 42 -13.75 2.31 -9.45
N GLY A 43 -12.67 2.40 -8.66
CA GLY A 43 -11.29 2.62 -9.08
C GLY A 43 -10.48 3.34 -7.99
N PRO A 44 -9.16 3.51 -8.21
CA PRO A 44 -8.33 2.83 -9.20
C PRO A 44 -8.12 1.34 -8.91
N GLY A 45 -7.65 0.60 -9.90
CA GLY A 45 -7.35 -0.83 -9.79
C GLY A 45 -7.27 -1.53 -11.14
N LEU A 46 -7.05 -2.84 -11.12
CA LEU A 46 -6.99 -3.65 -12.32
C LEU A 46 -8.38 -3.76 -12.96
N VAL A 47 -8.49 -3.33 -14.21
CA VAL A 47 -9.76 -3.15 -14.92
C VAL A 47 -10.65 -4.41 -14.89
N GLY A 48 -10.08 -5.61 -15.08
CA GLY A 48 -10.85 -6.86 -15.04
C GLY A 48 -11.49 -7.12 -13.68
N ALA A 49 -10.76 -6.92 -12.59
CA ALA A 49 -11.26 -7.07 -11.22
C ALA A 49 -12.33 -6.01 -10.89
N LEU A 50 -12.09 -4.76 -11.27
CA LEU A 50 -13.05 -3.66 -11.09
C LEU A 50 -14.36 -3.92 -11.84
N LEU A 51 -14.28 -4.39 -13.10
CA LEU A 51 -15.46 -4.72 -13.90
C LEU A 51 -16.30 -5.84 -13.26
N VAL A 52 -15.65 -6.88 -12.73
CA VAL A 52 -16.38 -7.96 -12.02
C VAL A 52 -17.14 -7.39 -10.83
N GLY A 53 -16.47 -6.65 -9.95
CA GLY A 53 -17.09 -6.05 -8.77
C GLY A 53 -18.23 -5.10 -9.13
N ALA A 54 -17.99 -4.17 -10.05
CA ALA A 54 -18.98 -3.19 -10.47
C ALA A 54 -20.19 -3.84 -11.15
N THR A 55 -19.97 -4.86 -12.01
CA THR A 55 -21.07 -5.56 -12.69
C THR A 55 -21.94 -6.31 -11.70
N ILE A 56 -21.36 -7.09 -10.80
CA ILE A 56 -22.10 -7.84 -9.79
C ILE A 56 -22.87 -6.88 -8.88
N ALA A 57 -22.20 -5.86 -8.34
CA ALA A 57 -22.82 -4.89 -7.44
C ALA A 57 -24.00 -4.17 -8.08
N ARG A 58 -23.86 -3.69 -9.32
CA ARG A 58 -24.92 -3.00 -10.04
C ARG A 58 -26.06 -3.93 -10.46
N SER A 59 -25.75 -5.18 -10.80
CA SER A 59 -26.76 -6.19 -11.10
C SER A 59 -27.61 -6.53 -9.87
N LEU A 60 -26.98 -6.70 -8.71
CA LEU A 60 -27.69 -6.93 -7.45
C LEU A 60 -28.51 -5.70 -7.02
N ALA A 61 -27.95 -4.51 -7.15
CA ALA A 61 -28.66 -3.27 -6.86
C ALA A 61 -29.93 -3.13 -7.71
N TYR A 62 -29.82 -3.45 -9.00
CA TYR A 62 -30.98 -3.50 -9.90
C TYR A 62 -32.00 -4.57 -9.49
N ALA A 63 -31.55 -5.79 -9.20
CA ALA A 63 -32.42 -6.89 -8.81
C ALA A 63 -33.14 -6.68 -7.47
N TRP A 64 -32.47 -6.03 -6.51
CA TRP A 64 -33.00 -5.73 -5.18
C TRP A 64 -33.68 -4.36 -5.11
N ASN A 65 -33.70 -3.60 -6.20
CA ASN A 65 -34.26 -2.26 -6.30
C ASN A 65 -33.68 -1.28 -5.24
N VAL A 66 -32.38 -1.31 -5.04
CA VAL A 66 -31.63 -0.45 -4.11
C VAL A 66 -30.57 0.37 -4.85
N PRO A 67 -30.11 1.51 -4.30
CA PRO A 67 -29.07 2.31 -4.91
C PRO A 67 -27.72 1.58 -4.90
N ALA A 68 -26.88 1.89 -5.92
CA ALA A 68 -25.49 1.47 -5.97
C ALA A 68 -24.56 2.68 -5.98
N ILE A 69 -23.53 2.67 -5.14
CA ILE A 69 -22.51 3.74 -5.06
C ILE A 69 -21.13 3.19 -5.38
N GLY A 70 -20.43 3.87 -6.31
CA GLY A 70 -19.01 3.61 -6.59
C GLY A 70 -18.13 4.37 -5.60
N VAL A 71 -17.30 3.66 -4.86
CA VAL A 71 -16.36 4.21 -3.89
C VAL A 71 -14.96 4.22 -4.48
N HIS A 72 -14.25 5.33 -4.35
CA HIS A 72 -12.87 5.43 -4.77
C HIS A 72 -11.96 4.67 -3.79
N HIS A 73 -11.12 3.76 -4.30
CA HIS A 73 -10.28 2.88 -3.46
C HIS A 73 -9.39 3.67 -2.48
N MET A 74 -8.79 4.76 -2.94
CA MET A 74 -7.92 5.59 -2.10
C MET A 74 -8.72 6.34 -1.02
N GLU A 75 -9.96 6.71 -1.29
CA GLU A 75 -10.86 7.30 -0.29
C GLU A 75 -11.16 6.30 0.84
N GLY A 76 -11.35 5.02 0.49
CA GLY A 76 -11.48 3.97 1.50
C GLY A 76 -10.27 3.88 2.44
N HIS A 77 -9.06 4.04 1.91
CA HIS A 77 -7.85 4.09 2.73
C HIS A 77 -7.77 5.37 3.59
N LEU A 78 -8.10 6.53 3.02
CA LEU A 78 -8.08 7.81 3.76
C LEU A 78 -9.07 7.85 4.91
N LEU A 79 -10.23 7.20 4.75
CA LEU A 79 -11.30 7.18 5.74
C LEU A 79 -11.24 5.98 6.69
N ALA A 80 -10.37 4.99 6.44
CA ALA A 80 -10.22 3.82 7.32
C ALA A 80 -9.99 4.19 8.81
N PRO A 81 -9.17 5.22 9.16
CA PRO A 81 -9.01 5.65 10.55
C PRO A 81 -10.29 6.17 11.20
N MET A 82 -11.31 6.54 10.41
CA MET A 82 -12.61 6.99 10.96
C MET A 82 -13.42 5.85 11.57
N LEU A 83 -13.02 4.59 11.34
CA LEU A 83 -13.63 3.40 11.95
C LEU A 83 -13.05 3.08 13.33
N ASP A 84 -11.96 3.74 13.72
CA ASP A 84 -11.32 3.57 15.02
C ASP A 84 -12.11 4.29 16.13
N GLU A 85 -12.01 3.82 17.38
CA GLU A 85 -12.57 4.50 18.54
C GLU A 85 -11.93 5.88 18.72
N ASN A 86 -10.60 6.00 18.47
CA ASN A 86 -9.83 7.24 18.52
C ASN A 86 -9.75 7.91 17.15
N ARG A 87 -10.87 7.98 16.44
CA ARG A 87 -10.94 8.58 15.11
C ARG A 87 -10.45 10.03 15.07
N PRO A 88 -9.71 10.42 14.02
CA PRO A 88 -9.27 11.80 13.86
C PRO A 88 -10.47 12.74 13.60
N HIS A 89 -10.33 14.01 13.98
CA HIS A 89 -11.29 15.07 13.63
C HIS A 89 -10.82 15.80 12.37
N PHE A 90 -11.75 16.18 11.51
CA PHE A 90 -11.45 17.02 10.35
C PHE A 90 -11.09 18.47 10.76
N PRO A 91 -10.14 19.15 10.07
CA PRO A 91 -9.25 18.57 9.07
C PRO A 91 -8.11 17.75 9.70
N PHE A 92 -7.58 16.77 8.97
CA PHE A 92 -6.37 16.05 9.38
C PHE A 92 -5.46 15.78 8.17
N ILE A 93 -4.20 15.46 8.44
CA ILE A 93 -3.25 15.02 7.42
C ILE A 93 -3.15 13.50 7.47
N ALA A 94 -3.39 12.86 6.32
CA ALA A 94 -3.22 11.42 6.15
C ALA A 94 -1.93 11.13 5.37
N LEU A 95 -1.08 10.26 5.90
CA LEU A 95 0.00 9.64 5.15
C LEU A 95 -0.51 8.29 4.62
N LEU A 96 -0.74 8.23 3.32
CA LEU A 96 -1.15 7.03 2.63
C LEU A 96 0.09 6.33 2.06
N VAL A 97 0.35 5.10 2.53
CA VAL A 97 1.49 4.28 2.12
C VAL A 97 0.99 2.90 1.70
N SER A 98 1.22 2.54 0.45
CA SER A 98 0.85 1.23 -0.10
C SER A 98 1.92 0.72 -1.07
N GLY A 99 1.67 -0.44 -1.68
CA GLY A 99 2.53 -0.98 -2.74
C GLY A 99 2.55 -0.14 -4.01
N GLY A 100 1.53 0.66 -4.28
CA GLY A 100 1.40 1.45 -5.51
C GLY A 100 1.34 2.96 -5.28
N HIS A 101 1.14 3.44 -4.05
CA HIS A 101 0.97 4.86 -3.76
C HIS A 101 1.71 5.26 -2.48
N THR A 102 2.30 6.45 -2.50
CA THR A 102 2.79 7.13 -1.31
C THR A 102 2.43 8.59 -1.45
N GLN A 103 1.43 9.02 -0.66
CA GLN A 103 0.84 10.35 -0.74
C GLN A 103 0.64 10.94 0.64
N LEU A 104 0.84 12.24 0.75
CA LEU A 104 0.43 13.04 1.89
C LEU A 104 -0.82 13.83 1.47
N VAL A 105 -1.91 13.61 2.19
CA VAL A 105 -3.22 14.14 1.80
C VAL A 105 -3.83 14.94 2.95
N ARG A 106 -4.25 16.16 2.66
CA ARG A 106 -5.10 16.94 3.56
C ARG A 106 -6.55 16.50 3.38
N VAL A 107 -7.17 16.12 4.48
CA VAL A 107 -8.54 15.63 4.53
C VAL A 107 -9.38 16.65 5.28
N ASP A 108 -10.14 17.47 4.56
CA ASP A 108 -11.00 18.51 5.13
C ASP A 108 -12.41 17.99 5.47
N GLY A 109 -12.77 16.83 4.94
CA GLY A 109 -14.05 16.16 5.13
C GLY A 109 -14.22 15.01 4.15
N VAL A 110 -15.30 14.25 4.27
CA VAL A 110 -15.64 13.20 3.30
C VAL A 110 -15.84 13.83 1.91
N GLY A 111 -15.14 13.31 0.90
CA GLY A 111 -15.15 13.83 -0.47
C GLY A 111 -14.35 15.14 -0.66
N LYS A 112 -13.59 15.61 0.34
CA LYS A 112 -12.79 16.85 0.28
C LYS A 112 -11.34 16.55 0.61
N TYR A 113 -10.56 16.25 -0.42
CA TYR A 113 -9.17 15.81 -0.32
C TYR A 113 -8.27 16.67 -1.18
N GLU A 114 -7.09 17.00 -0.64
CA GLU A 114 -6.02 17.67 -1.36
C GLU A 114 -4.72 16.89 -1.18
N VAL A 115 -4.13 16.43 -2.28
CA VAL A 115 -2.79 15.84 -2.27
C VAL A 115 -1.78 16.98 -2.12
N ILE A 116 -1.11 17.04 -0.97
CA ILE A 116 -0.13 18.08 -0.65
C ILE A 116 1.31 17.64 -0.88
N GLY A 117 1.54 16.34 -1.12
CA GLY A 117 2.82 15.75 -1.52
C GLY A 117 2.64 14.30 -1.93
N GLU A 118 3.48 13.83 -2.84
CA GLU A 118 3.44 12.44 -3.30
C GLU A 118 4.84 11.94 -3.71
N SER A 119 4.98 10.63 -3.90
CA SER A 119 6.21 10.09 -4.46
C SER A 119 6.29 10.42 -5.96
N ILE A 120 7.39 11.03 -6.37
CA ILE A 120 7.65 11.37 -7.77
C ILE A 120 8.18 10.19 -8.60
N ASP A 121 8.42 9.07 -7.96
CA ASP A 121 8.94 7.85 -8.60
C ASP A 121 8.31 6.59 -7.96
N ASP A 122 9.09 5.65 -7.43
CA ASP A 122 8.57 4.44 -6.79
C ASP A 122 7.72 4.79 -5.53
N ALA A 123 6.65 4.06 -5.29
CA ALA A 123 5.99 4.08 -3.99
C ALA A 123 6.89 3.45 -2.91
N ALA A 124 6.71 3.85 -1.65
CA ALA A 124 7.51 3.30 -0.56
C ALA A 124 7.38 1.77 -0.45
N GLY A 125 6.16 1.23 -0.55
CA GLY A 125 5.93 -0.22 -0.52
C GLY A 125 6.59 -0.94 -1.70
N GLU A 126 6.54 -0.35 -2.90
CA GLU A 126 7.24 -0.87 -4.08
C GLU A 126 8.77 -0.87 -3.89
N ALA A 127 9.32 0.17 -3.27
CA ALA A 127 10.75 0.24 -2.96
C ALA A 127 11.15 -0.85 -1.94
N PHE A 128 10.30 -1.12 -0.94
CA PHE A 128 10.48 -2.24 -0.01
C PHE A 128 10.48 -3.60 -0.73
N ASP A 129 9.49 -3.87 -1.56
CA ASP A 129 9.37 -5.14 -2.29
C ASP A 129 10.56 -5.35 -3.26
N LYS A 130 10.96 -4.31 -3.98
CA LYS A 130 12.12 -4.36 -4.88
C LYS A 130 13.42 -4.62 -4.13
N THR A 131 13.61 -3.99 -2.96
CA THR A 131 14.81 -4.18 -2.12
C THR A 131 14.81 -5.55 -1.46
N ALA A 132 13.66 -6.03 -0.98
CA ALA A 132 13.50 -7.37 -0.46
C ALA A 132 13.89 -8.44 -1.49
N LYS A 133 13.47 -8.28 -2.73
CA LYS A 133 13.86 -9.17 -3.84
C LYS A 133 15.37 -9.17 -4.08
N LEU A 134 16.05 -8.02 -3.98
CA LEU A 134 17.52 -7.93 -4.10
C LEU A 134 18.24 -8.67 -2.96
N LEU A 135 17.63 -8.73 -1.78
CA LEU A 135 18.14 -9.48 -0.63
C LEU A 135 17.77 -10.98 -0.65
N GLY A 136 17.05 -11.43 -1.68
CA GLY A 136 16.62 -12.82 -1.82
C GLY A 136 15.43 -13.21 -0.94
N LEU A 137 14.61 -12.23 -0.51
CA LEU A 137 13.39 -12.47 0.27
C LEU A 137 12.19 -12.75 -0.65
N ASP A 138 11.21 -13.48 -0.12
CA ASP A 138 9.98 -13.84 -0.85
C ASP A 138 9.08 -12.61 -1.11
N TYR A 139 8.20 -12.73 -2.09
CA TYR A 139 7.21 -11.72 -2.44
C TYR A 139 5.83 -12.04 -1.81
N PRO A 140 5.11 -11.06 -1.24
CA PRO A 140 5.49 -9.64 -1.02
C PRO A 140 6.56 -9.51 0.06
N GLY A 141 7.61 -8.73 -0.24
CA GLY A 141 8.83 -8.71 0.55
C GLY A 141 8.87 -7.69 1.68
N GLY A 142 7.97 -6.68 1.66
CA GLY A 142 8.03 -5.55 2.60
C GLY A 142 8.03 -5.98 4.07
N ALA A 143 7.10 -6.83 4.47
CA ALA A 143 7.01 -7.32 5.85
C ALA A 143 8.21 -8.22 6.23
N ALA A 144 8.75 -9.00 5.28
CA ALA A 144 9.92 -9.84 5.50
C ALA A 144 11.17 -8.97 5.69
N LEU A 145 11.35 -7.93 4.86
CA LEU A 145 12.43 -6.97 5.00
C LEU A 145 12.36 -6.22 6.34
N SER A 146 11.16 -5.80 6.75
CA SER A 146 10.98 -5.10 8.02
C SER A 146 11.37 -5.97 9.22
N ARG A 147 10.95 -7.24 9.24
CA ARG A 147 11.38 -8.21 10.28
C ARG A 147 12.88 -8.49 10.25
N LEU A 148 13.47 -8.53 9.06
CA LEU A 148 14.92 -8.71 8.92
C LEU A 148 15.67 -7.49 9.47
N ALA A 149 15.17 -6.28 9.21
CA ALA A 149 15.74 -5.02 9.70
C ALA A 149 15.83 -4.96 11.24
N GLU A 150 14.89 -5.59 11.97
CA GLU A 150 14.93 -5.65 13.44
C GLU A 150 16.20 -6.33 13.99
N LYS A 151 16.87 -7.16 13.18
CA LYS A 151 18.12 -7.86 13.53
C LYS A 151 19.36 -7.14 13.04
N GLY A 152 19.20 -6.01 12.35
CA GLY A 152 20.29 -5.26 11.76
C GLY A 152 20.95 -4.30 12.73
N SER A 153 22.21 -3.99 12.48
CA SER A 153 23.01 -3.03 13.24
C SER A 153 22.88 -1.62 12.62
N PRO A 154 22.67 -0.56 13.43
CA PRO A 154 22.35 0.77 12.92
C PRO A 154 23.49 1.48 12.18
N ASP A 155 24.76 1.18 12.47
CA ASP A 155 25.89 2.01 12.06
C ASP A 155 26.74 1.42 10.91
N ARG A 156 26.37 0.23 10.42
CA ARG A 156 27.17 -0.46 9.40
C ARG A 156 27.01 0.13 8.00
N PHE A 157 25.79 0.49 7.64
CA PHE A 157 25.45 1.10 6.35
C PHE A 157 24.63 2.36 6.54
N VAL A 158 24.90 3.37 5.72
CA VAL A 158 24.14 4.62 5.71
C VAL A 158 23.61 4.86 4.30
N PHE A 159 22.28 4.92 4.18
CA PHE A 159 21.63 5.23 2.92
C PHE A 159 21.24 6.70 2.82
N PRO A 160 21.15 7.26 1.61
CA PRO A 160 20.71 8.63 1.41
C PRO A 160 19.27 8.83 1.93
N ARG A 161 18.94 10.07 2.29
CA ARG A 161 17.57 10.51 2.63
C ARG A 161 17.08 11.41 1.50
N PRO A 162 16.48 10.83 0.44
CA PRO A 162 16.10 11.61 -0.73
C PRO A 162 15.11 12.72 -0.39
N MET A 163 15.24 13.85 -1.07
CA MET A 163 14.32 14.99 -0.99
C MET A 163 14.24 15.71 0.38
N THR A 164 14.97 15.29 1.41
CA THR A 164 14.90 15.91 2.76
C THR A 164 15.48 17.33 2.82
N ASP A 165 16.31 17.68 1.88
CA ASP A 165 16.99 18.99 1.70
C ASP A 165 16.25 19.93 0.73
N ARG A 166 15.18 19.48 0.10
CA ARG A 166 14.42 20.25 -0.90
C ARG A 166 13.12 20.82 -0.31
N PRO A 167 12.67 21.97 -0.80
CA PRO A 167 11.35 22.50 -0.44
C PRO A 167 10.23 21.58 -0.97
N GLY A 168 9.05 21.71 -0.35
CA GLY A 168 7.87 20.88 -0.71
C GLY A 168 7.80 19.58 0.06
N LEU A 169 6.71 18.83 -0.16
CA LEU A 169 6.32 17.65 0.60
C LEU A 169 6.43 16.35 -0.21
N ASP A 170 6.99 16.41 -1.43
CA ASP A 170 7.15 15.24 -2.28
C ASP A 170 8.24 14.30 -1.76
N PHE A 171 8.10 13.02 -2.11
CA PHE A 171 8.99 11.94 -1.75
C PHE A 171 9.69 11.37 -2.99
N SER A 172 10.78 10.64 -2.76
CA SER A 172 11.44 9.82 -3.78
C SER A 172 12.04 8.59 -3.11
N PHE A 173 11.89 7.42 -3.71
CA PHE A 173 12.38 6.15 -3.17
C PHE A 173 13.19 5.32 -4.18
N SER A 174 13.14 5.64 -5.49
CA SER A 174 13.86 4.87 -6.51
C SER A 174 15.38 4.89 -6.30
N GLY A 175 15.93 6.01 -5.82
CA GLY A 175 17.34 6.16 -5.49
C GLY A 175 17.80 5.22 -4.36
N LEU A 176 16.92 4.92 -3.42
CA LEU A 176 17.22 3.99 -2.31
C LEU A 176 17.42 2.55 -2.81
N LYS A 177 16.60 2.11 -3.76
CA LYS A 177 16.78 0.80 -4.40
C LYS A 177 18.15 0.69 -5.08
N THR A 178 18.58 1.73 -5.79
CA THR A 178 19.90 1.77 -6.42
C THR A 178 21.04 1.74 -5.39
N SER A 179 20.89 2.49 -4.29
CA SER A 179 21.85 2.44 -3.18
C SER A 179 21.91 1.05 -2.56
N ALA A 180 20.77 0.40 -2.33
CA ALA A 180 20.71 -0.97 -1.81
C ALA A 180 21.41 -1.95 -2.75
N ALA A 181 21.15 -1.90 -4.06
CA ALA A 181 21.80 -2.77 -5.05
C ALA A 181 23.32 -2.58 -5.06
N ASN A 182 23.79 -1.34 -5.01
CA ASN A 182 25.22 -1.04 -4.98
C ASN A 182 25.89 -1.56 -3.69
N THR A 183 25.24 -1.36 -2.55
CA THR A 183 25.72 -1.86 -1.25
C THR A 183 25.80 -3.38 -1.21
N ILE A 184 24.77 -4.07 -1.72
CA ILE A 184 24.74 -5.53 -1.84
C ILE A 184 25.91 -6.02 -2.70
N ASN A 185 26.09 -5.42 -3.88
CA ASN A 185 27.18 -5.79 -4.79
C ASN A 185 28.57 -5.54 -4.17
N GLN A 186 28.72 -4.47 -3.41
CA GLN A 186 29.96 -4.16 -2.70
C GLN A 186 30.22 -5.17 -1.56
N ALA A 187 29.20 -5.51 -0.78
CA ALA A 187 29.31 -6.50 0.29
C ALA A 187 29.71 -7.88 -0.27
N ILE A 188 29.09 -8.33 -1.36
CA ILE A 188 29.43 -9.59 -2.03
C ILE A 188 30.92 -9.57 -2.52
N LYS A 189 31.38 -8.45 -3.07
CA LYS A 189 32.79 -8.34 -3.50
C LYS A 189 33.79 -8.41 -2.36
N GLN A 190 33.42 -7.91 -1.17
CA GLN A 190 34.29 -7.85 0.01
C GLN A 190 34.25 -9.14 0.83
N GLU A 191 33.08 -9.75 0.97
CA GLU A 191 32.82 -10.86 1.88
C GLU A 191 32.73 -12.21 1.13
N GLY A 192 32.67 -12.20 -0.21
CA GLY A 192 32.48 -13.39 -1.06
C GLY A 192 31.02 -13.79 -1.22
N GLU A 193 30.23 -13.65 -0.17
CA GLU A 193 28.80 -13.93 -0.14
C GLU A 193 28.05 -12.96 0.76
N LEU A 194 26.74 -12.88 0.63
CA LEU A 194 25.89 -12.04 1.45
C LEU A 194 25.43 -12.81 2.69
N THR A 195 26.07 -12.56 3.83
CA THR A 195 25.70 -13.22 5.09
C THR A 195 24.33 -12.73 5.59
N GLU A 196 23.65 -13.53 6.43
CA GLU A 196 22.35 -13.14 7.00
C GLU A 196 22.46 -11.85 7.85
N GLN A 197 23.57 -11.64 8.55
CA GLN A 197 23.81 -10.40 9.28
C GLN A 197 23.98 -9.21 8.33
N THR A 198 24.70 -9.36 7.23
CA THR A 198 24.87 -8.30 6.22
C THR A 198 23.54 -7.95 5.56
N LYS A 199 22.69 -8.95 5.28
CA LYS A 199 21.32 -8.69 4.80
C LYS A 199 20.48 -7.91 5.81
N ALA A 200 20.58 -8.27 7.09
CA ALA A 200 19.86 -7.58 8.18
C ALA A 200 20.30 -6.13 8.32
N ASP A 201 21.61 -5.86 8.26
CA ASP A 201 22.17 -4.51 8.37
C ASP A 201 21.77 -3.63 7.18
N ILE A 202 21.74 -4.19 5.97
CA ILE A 202 21.27 -3.49 4.77
C ILE A 202 19.76 -3.20 4.89
N ALA A 203 18.96 -4.18 5.35
CA ALA A 203 17.53 -4.01 5.56
C ALA A 203 17.24 -2.91 6.61
N PHE A 204 18.00 -2.89 7.70
CA PHE A 204 17.92 -1.83 8.72
C PHE A 204 18.18 -0.45 8.10
N ALA A 205 19.32 -0.27 7.45
CA ALA A 205 19.73 1.01 6.87
C ALA A 205 18.73 1.50 5.81
N PHE A 206 18.15 0.58 5.01
CA PHE A 206 17.09 0.89 4.05
C PHE A 206 15.82 1.37 4.76
N GLN A 207 15.31 0.61 5.72
CA GLN A 207 14.10 0.96 6.47
C GLN A 207 14.26 2.29 7.21
N ASP A 208 15.38 2.48 7.91
CA ASP A 208 15.71 3.71 8.62
C ASP A 208 15.70 4.93 7.69
N SER A 209 16.28 4.79 6.50
CA SER A 209 16.26 5.86 5.49
C SER A 209 14.85 6.20 5.01
N VAL A 210 14.00 5.20 4.75
CA VAL A 210 12.59 5.43 4.37
C VAL A 210 11.82 6.10 5.50
N VAL A 211 12.03 5.66 6.74
CA VAL A 211 11.37 6.25 7.93
C VAL A 211 11.79 7.70 8.14
N ASP A 212 13.07 8.00 7.99
CA ASP A 212 13.59 9.38 8.12
C ASP A 212 13.06 10.32 7.02
N THR A 213 12.89 9.83 5.81
CA THR A 213 12.33 10.63 4.71
C THR A 213 10.91 11.13 5.06
N ARG A 214 10.16 10.39 5.89
CA ARG A 214 8.84 10.80 6.40
C ARG A 214 8.91 11.94 7.43
N ARG A 215 10.06 12.26 8.00
CA ARG A 215 10.22 13.41 8.92
C ARG A 215 9.93 14.76 8.25
N LYS A 216 9.85 14.83 6.93
CA LYS A 216 9.32 16.00 6.20
C LYS A 216 7.89 16.37 6.63
N ILE A 217 7.08 15.39 7.04
CA ILE A 217 5.70 15.60 7.48
C ILE A 217 5.63 16.55 8.70
N GLY A 218 6.61 16.49 9.60
CA GLY A 218 6.70 17.39 10.75
C GLY A 218 7.10 18.83 10.42
N ARG A 219 7.32 19.15 9.13
CA ARG A 219 7.64 20.50 8.63
C ARG A 219 6.48 21.10 7.81
N ALA A 220 5.39 20.35 7.63
CA ALA A 220 4.16 20.79 6.99
C ALA A 220 3.17 21.34 8.04
#